data_554693b3f982dd3d40a148864f6e7073
#
_entry.id   554693b3f982dd3d40a148864f6e7073
#
_cell.length_a   1.000
_cell.length_b   1.000
_cell.length_c   1.000
_cell.angle_alpha   90.00
_cell.angle_beta   90.00
_cell.angle_gamma   90.00
#
_symmetry.space_group_name_H-M   'P 1'
#
loop_
_entity.id
_entity.type
_entity.pdbx_description
1 polymer ?
#
loop_
_entity_poly.entity_id
_entity_poly.type
_entity_poly.pdbx_seq_one_letter_code
_entity_poly.pdbx_strand_id
1 'polypeptide(L)'
;MAFFRDVEKQFVIINDSKYVMFIGKESAANSILCYGYVDHQAGLTYQALASTIYEDGDFVVVDNAEAVSMKIRADSVASVEIIPVYNKALTRKYANMLETINIYYEDEEVVASRSAEEIDQFRHQDFPDDVQVHFIKEGLRPEGIWVRTER
;
A
#
# COMPACT_ATOMS: atom_id res chain seq x y z
N MET A 1 -12.29 0.59 2.99
CA MET A 1 -11.10 -0.27 3.15
C MET A 1 -10.72 -0.82 1.79
N ALA A 2 -9.53 -0.48 1.30
CA ALA A 2 -9.10 -0.91 -0.02
C ALA A 2 -8.57 -2.35 0.03
N PHE A 3 -9.03 -3.18 -0.90
CA PHE A 3 -8.40 -4.46 -1.14
C PHE A 3 -7.01 -4.22 -1.77
N PHE A 4 -6.01 -5.02 -1.40
CA PHE A 4 -4.62 -4.70 -1.80
C PHE A 4 -4.44 -4.58 -3.33
N ARG A 5 -5.20 -5.33 -4.14
CA ARG A 5 -5.11 -5.26 -5.60
C ARG A 5 -5.59 -3.94 -6.18
N ASP A 6 -6.43 -3.21 -5.46
CA ASP A 6 -6.92 -1.91 -5.91
C ASP A 6 -5.86 -0.81 -5.73
N VAL A 7 -4.89 -1.04 -4.85
CA VAL A 7 -3.89 -0.04 -4.46
C VAL A 7 -2.44 -0.47 -4.72
N GLU A 8 -2.18 -1.76 -4.92
CA GLU A 8 -0.86 -2.26 -5.28
C GLU A 8 -0.45 -1.70 -6.65
N LYS A 9 0.76 -1.15 -6.72
CA LYS A 9 1.30 -0.50 -7.92
C LYS A 9 0.43 0.65 -8.45
N GLN A 10 -0.30 1.30 -7.55
CA GLN A 10 -1.13 2.46 -7.86
C GLN A 10 -0.70 3.68 -7.06
N PHE A 11 -0.87 4.85 -7.66
CA PHE A 11 -0.86 6.09 -6.91
C PHE A 11 -2.18 6.21 -6.16
N VAL A 12 -2.12 6.67 -4.92
CA VAL A 12 -3.30 6.86 -4.07
C VAL A 12 -3.22 8.17 -3.32
N ILE A 13 -4.37 8.74 -3.01
CA ILE A 13 -4.50 9.80 -2.01
C ILE A 13 -4.95 9.17 -0.70
N ILE A 14 -4.18 9.41 0.36
CA ILE A 14 -4.60 9.13 1.74
C ILE A 14 -5.27 10.41 2.26
N ASN A 15 -6.57 10.36 2.41
CA ASN A 15 -7.37 11.51 2.83
C ASN A 15 -7.36 11.68 4.36
N ASP A 16 -6.18 11.93 4.89
CA ASP A 16 -5.93 12.17 6.31
C ASP A 16 -4.84 13.22 6.51
N SER A 17 -5.18 14.32 7.15
CA SER A 17 -4.24 15.39 7.46
C SER A 17 -3.18 15.04 8.50
N LYS A 18 -3.36 13.94 9.24
CA LYS A 18 -2.44 13.49 10.29
C LYS A 18 -0.99 13.36 9.81
N TYR A 19 -0.78 12.93 8.58
CA TYR A 19 0.55 12.70 8.03
C TYR A 19 1.17 13.91 7.33
N VAL A 20 0.38 14.95 7.07
CA VAL A 20 0.82 16.14 6.33
C VAL A 20 1.99 16.83 6.99
N MET A 21 1.98 16.91 8.31
CA MET A 21 3.03 17.58 9.10
C MET A 21 4.43 16.97 8.93
N PHE A 22 4.51 15.71 8.46
CA PHE A 22 5.80 15.03 8.26
C PHE A 22 6.43 15.36 6.90
N ILE A 23 5.67 15.95 5.97
CA ILE A 23 6.11 16.16 4.59
C ILE A 23 6.45 17.62 4.32
N GLY A 24 5.62 18.52 4.77
CA GLY A 24 5.81 19.94 4.50
C GLY A 24 5.30 20.83 5.62
N LYS A 25 5.49 22.13 5.43
CA LYS A 25 5.06 23.16 6.38
C LYS A 25 3.75 23.83 5.95
N GLU A 26 3.20 23.46 4.81
CA GLU A 26 1.98 24.06 4.28
C GLU A 26 0.75 23.59 5.07
N SER A 27 0.12 24.52 5.77
CA SER A 27 -1.03 24.25 6.62
C SER A 27 -2.33 23.99 5.85
N ALA A 28 -2.39 24.31 4.56
CA ALA A 28 -3.56 24.08 3.73
C ALA A 28 -3.69 22.64 3.24
N ALA A 29 -2.62 21.86 3.28
CA ALA A 29 -2.65 20.46 2.87
C ALA A 29 -3.53 19.63 3.82
N ASN A 30 -4.37 18.77 3.24
CA ASN A 30 -5.30 17.92 3.98
C ASN A 30 -5.14 16.43 3.69
N SER A 31 -4.21 16.07 2.82
CA SER A 31 -4.04 14.73 2.30
C SER A 31 -2.61 14.48 1.84
N ILE A 32 -2.31 13.22 1.51
CA ILE A 32 -0.99 12.81 1.05
C ILE A 32 -1.12 11.98 -0.21
N LEU A 33 -0.33 12.30 -1.23
CA LEU A 33 -0.12 11.45 -2.38
C LEU A 33 0.91 10.39 -2.04
N CYS A 34 0.56 9.13 -2.26
CA CYS A 34 1.42 7.98 -2.03
C CYS A 34 1.44 7.04 -3.22
N TYR A 35 2.39 6.11 -3.20
CA TYR A 35 2.42 4.95 -4.08
C TYR A 35 2.28 3.68 -3.23
N GLY A 36 1.30 2.84 -3.58
CA GLY A 36 1.03 1.57 -2.89
C GLY A 36 1.88 0.43 -3.42
N TYR A 37 2.45 -0.35 -2.52
CA TYR A 37 3.18 -1.57 -2.86
C TYR A 37 3.13 -2.57 -1.70
N VAL A 38 3.44 -3.83 -1.97
CA VAL A 38 3.51 -4.84 -0.93
C VAL A 38 4.96 -5.09 -0.54
N ASP A 39 5.28 -4.78 0.71
CA ASP A 39 6.52 -5.20 1.36
C ASP A 39 6.29 -6.61 1.92
N HIS A 40 7.05 -7.59 1.45
CA HIS A 40 6.85 -8.99 1.84
C HIS A 40 6.92 -9.20 3.36
N GLN A 41 7.74 -8.43 4.06
CA GLN A 41 7.90 -8.54 5.52
C GLN A 41 6.93 -7.67 6.31
N ALA A 42 6.65 -6.47 5.81
CA ALA A 42 5.89 -5.46 6.53
C ALA A 42 4.45 -5.24 6.01
N GLY A 43 4.08 -5.94 4.94
CA GLY A 43 2.73 -5.90 4.38
C GLY A 43 2.50 -4.76 3.40
N LEU A 44 1.23 -4.50 3.15
CA LEU A 44 0.80 -3.41 2.27
C LEU A 44 1.28 -2.07 2.83
N THR A 45 1.98 -1.32 1.99
CA THR A 45 2.69 -0.11 2.36
C THR A 45 2.43 0.99 1.35
N TYR A 46 2.33 2.22 1.85
CA TYR A 46 2.19 3.42 1.05
C TYR A 46 3.45 4.29 1.21
N GLN A 47 4.19 4.46 0.12
CA GLN A 47 5.33 5.38 0.09
C GLN A 47 4.82 6.79 -0.10
N ALA A 48 5.07 7.67 0.85
CA ALA A 48 4.71 9.08 0.73
C ALA A 48 5.52 9.78 -0.36
N LEU A 49 4.85 10.56 -1.21
CA LEU A 49 5.43 11.28 -2.34
C LEU A 49 5.28 12.79 -2.20
N ALA A 50 4.13 13.26 -1.73
CA ALA A 50 3.83 14.68 -1.61
C ALA A 50 2.68 14.93 -0.63
N SER A 51 2.65 16.11 -0.01
CA SER A 51 1.44 16.63 0.60
C SER A 51 0.54 17.24 -0.47
N THR A 52 -0.76 17.12 -0.30
CA THR A 52 -1.75 17.53 -1.28
C THR A 52 -2.93 18.25 -0.64
N ILE A 53 -3.62 19.03 -1.46
CA ILE A 53 -4.98 19.47 -1.18
C ILE A 53 -5.90 18.63 -2.05
N TYR A 54 -6.72 17.81 -1.43
CA TYR A 54 -7.73 16.98 -2.09
C TYR A 54 -9.12 17.56 -1.83
N GLU A 55 -9.83 17.85 -2.89
CA GLU A 55 -11.18 18.43 -2.84
C GLU A 55 -11.97 18.02 -4.08
N ASP A 56 -13.22 17.61 -3.89
CA ASP A 56 -14.16 17.29 -4.95
C ASP A 56 -13.66 16.29 -6.02
N GLY A 57 -12.87 15.30 -5.60
CA GLY A 57 -12.35 14.27 -6.50
C GLY A 57 -11.06 14.65 -7.23
N ASP A 58 -10.54 15.83 -6.97
CA ASP A 58 -9.31 16.33 -7.59
C ASP A 58 -8.26 16.69 -6.54
N PHE A 59 -7.00 16.76 -6.92
CA PHE A 59 -5.93 17.13 -6.01
C PHE A 59 -4.87 18.02 -6.63
N VAL A 60 -4.23 18.80 -5.77
CA VAL A 60 -3.07 19.64 -6.11
C VAL A 60 -1.91 19.30 -5.18
N VAL A 61 -0.73 19.10 -5.75
CA VAL A 61 0.51 18.91 -4.96
C VAL A 61 0.91 20.24 -4.34
N VAL A 62 1.16 20.22 -3.04
CA VAL A 62 1.63 21.39 -2.27
C VAL A 62 3.13 21.28 -2.04
N ASP A 63 3.59 20.24 -1.34
CA ASP A 63 5.00 19.99 -1.06
C ASP A 63 5.39 18.57 -1.46
N ASN A 64 6.59 18.42 -2.06
CA ASN A 64 7.14 17.10 -2.36
C ASN A 64 7.84 16.50 -1.13
N ALA A 65 7.67 15.20 -0.97
CA ALA A 65 8.26 14.41 0.11
C ALA A 65 9.62 13.79 -0.25
N GLU A 66 10.27 14.23 -1.31
CA GLU A 66 11.52 13.62 -1.82
C GLU A 66 12.64 13.56 -0.79
N ALA A 67 12.67 14.53 0.13
CA ALA A 67 13.62 14.56 1.24
C ALA A 67 13.18 13.72 2.46
N VAL A 68 11.96 13.21 2.46
CA VAL A 68 11.36 12.50 3.60
C VAL A 68 11.01 11.08 3.17
N SER A 69 11.78 10.11 3.62
CA SER A 69 11.48 8.69 3.38
C SER A 69 10.40 8.21 4.35
N MET A 70 9.15 8.63 4.14
CA MET A 70 8.02 8.22 4.96
C MET A 70 7.25 7.08 4.31
N LYS A 71 7.09 6.00 5.05
CA LYS A 71 6.29 4.84 4.68
C LYS A 71 5.14 4.69 5.66
N ILE A 72 3.94 4.55 5.13
CA ILE A 72 2.72 4.41 5.91
C ILE A 72 2.23 2.97 5.73
N ARG A 73 2.11 2.24 6.83
CA ARG A 73 1.62 0.85 6.78
C ARG A 73 0.09 0.84 6.73
N ALA A 74 -0.47 -0.12 6.01
CA ALA A 74 -1.92 -0.19 5.77
C ALA A 74 -2.74 -0.27 7.06
N ASP A 75 -2.26 -0.98 8.07
CA ASP A 75 -2.93 -1.09 9.37
C ASP A 75 -3.09 0.26 10.09
N SER A 76 -2.15 1.20 9.86
CA SER A 76 -2.21 2.55 10.44
C SER A 76 -3.31 3.43 9.83
N VAL A 77 -3.80 3.08 8.66
CA VAL A 77 -4.80 3.81 7.88
C VAL A 77 -6.05 2.99 7.58
N ALA A 78 -6.29 1.94 8.35
CA ALA A 78 -7.42 1.02 8.15
C ALA A 78 -8.80 1.69 8.14
N SER A 79 -8.95 2.80 8.88
CA SER A 79 -10.19 3.57 8.95
C SER A 79 -10.19 4.84 8.08
N VAL A 80 -9.16 5.03 7.27
CA VAL A 80 -8.98 6.20 6.41
C VAL A 80 -9.38 5.89 4.99
N GLU A 81 -9.97 6.87 4.32
CA GLU A 81 -10.29 6.77 2.89
C GLU A 81 -9.01 6.77 2.06
N ILE A 82 -8.81 5.70 1.29
CA ILE A 82 -7.73 5.55 0.32
C ILE A 82 -8.32 5.67 -1.08
N ILE A 83 -7.87 6.64 -1.85
CA ILE A 83 -8.46 6.99 -3.14
C ILE A 83 -7.44 6.71 -4.23
N PRO A 84 -7.63 5.70 -5.09
CA PRO A 84 -6.76 5.47 -6.24
C PRO A 84 -6.76 6.64 -7.21
N VAL A 85 -5.59 6.97 -7.76
CA VAL A 85 -5.40 8.07 -8.70
C VAL A 85 -4.82 7.53 -10.01
N TYR A 86 -5.51 7.78 -11.11
CA TYR A 86 -5.10 7.34 -12.44
C TYR A 86 -4.57 8.54 -13.25
N ASN A 87 -3.30 8.84 -13.08
CA ASN A 87 -2.64 9.93 -13.78
C ASN A 87 -1.27 9.50 -14.31
N LYS A 88 -1.15 9.37 -15.63
CA LYS A 88 0.09 8.93 -16.29
C LYS A 88 1.28 9.87 -16.06
N ALA A 89 1.03 11.15 -15.83
CA ALA A 89 2.10 12.11 -15.53
C ALA A 89 2.84 11.78 -14.22
N LEU A 90 2.17 11.19 -13.25
CA LEU A 90 2.77 10.79 -11.98
C LEU A 90 3.82 9.69 -12.15
N THR A 91 3.58 8.73 -13.03
CA THR A 91 4.55 7.65 -13.34
C THR A 91 5.86 8.22 -13.85
N ARG A 92 5.79 9.24 -14.69
CA ARG A 92 6.98 9.92 -15.23
C ARG A 92 7.67 10.78 -14.18
N LYS A 93 6.90 11.52 -13.39
CA LYS A 93 7.43 12.38 -12.33
C LYS A 93 8.18 11.61 -11.25
N TYR A 94 7.67 10.45 -10.84
CA TYR A 94 8.20 9.63 -9.76
C TYR A 94 8.93 8.36 -10.25
N ALA A 95 9.39 8.33 -11.50
CA ALA A 95 9.99 7.15 -12.12
C ALA A 95 11.15 6.55 -11.31
N ASN A 96 12.02 7.38 -10.75
CA ASN A 96 13.16 6.92 -9.94
C ASN A 96 12.70 6.22 -8.64
N MET A 97 11.68 6.75 -7.99
CA MET A 97 11.10 6.14 -6.80
C MET A 97 10.47 4.78 -7.11
N LEU A 98 9.73 4.70 -8.20
CA LEU A 98 9.10 3.45 -8.65
C LEU A 98 10.14 2.39 -8.98
N GLU A 99 11.22 2.76 -9.65
CA GLU A 99 12.33 1.86 -9.95
C GLU A 99 12.98 1.31 -8.67
N THR A 100 13.22 2.17 -7.70
CA THR A 100 13.76 1.78 -6.39
C THR A 100 12.83 0.78 -5.69
N ILE A 101 11.53 1.03 -5.66
CA ILE A 101 10.55 0.13 -5.06
C ILE A 101 10.57 -1.23 -5.77
N ASN A 102 10.56 -1.24 -7.09
CA ASN A 102 10.59 -2.48 -7.88
C ASN A 102 11.83 -3.32 -7.59
N ILE A 103 13.00 -2.70 -7.51
CA ILE A 103 14.25 -3.40 -7.22
C ILE A 103 14.23 -4.07 -5.84
N TYR A 104 13.71 -3.38 -4.82
CA TYR A 104 13.79 -3.85 -3.44
C TYR A 104 12.62 -4.75 -3.01
N TYR A 105 11.45 -4.63 -3.62
CA TYR A 105 10.23 -5.26 -3.13
C TYR A 105 9.54 -6.20 -4.13
N GLU A 106 10.02 -6.27 -5.38
CA GLU A 106 9.44 -7.07 -6.46
C GLU A 106 10.31 -8.29 -6.79
N ASP A 107 10.53 -9.19 -5.82
CA ASP A 107 11.16 -10.49 -6.07
C ASP A 107 10.22 -11.35 -6.93
N GLU A 108 10.72 -11.93 -8.03
CA GLU A 108 9.90 -12.66 -9.01
C GLU A 108 9.09 -13.81 -8.40
N GLU A 109 9.66 -14.56 -7.47
CA GLU A 109 8.98 -15.70 -6.84
C GLU A 109 7.86 -15.25 -5.91
N VAL A 110 8.08 -14.17 -5.17
CA VAL A 110 7.07 -13.55 -4.30
C VAL A 110 5.95 -12.94 -5.13
N VAL A 111 6.28 -12.25 -6.21
CA VAL A 111 5.30 -11.68 -7.14
C VAL A 111 4.46 -12.77 -7.79
N ALA A 112 5.07 -13.88 -8.20
CA ALA A 112 4.35 -15.03 -8.76
C ALA A 112 3.34 -15.61 -7.77
N SER A 113 3.73 -15.81 -6.51
CA SER A 113 2.82 -16.25 -5.44
C SER A 113 1.69 -15.26 -5.20
N ARG A 114 2.00 -13.97 -5.18
CA ARG A 114 1.03 -12.90 -4.99
C ARG A 114 0.03 -12.80 -6.14
N SER A 115 0.40 -13.21 -7.35
CA SER A 115 -0.48 -13.17 -8.53
C SER A 115 -1.57 -14.23 -8.55
N ALA A 116 -1.54 -15.22 -7.67
CA ALA A 116 -2.57 -16.25 -7.55
C ALA A 116 -3.87 -15.67 -6.96
N GLU A 117 -4.77 -15.23 -7.82
CA GLU A 117 -6.02 -14.56 -7.42
C GLU A 117 -7.01 -15.52 -6.72
N GLU A 118 -6.96 -16.81 -7.04
CA GLU A 118 -7.82 -17.84 -6.48
C GLU A 118 -7.71 -17.99 -4.95
N ILE A 119 -6.60 -17.55 -4.36
CA ILE A 119 -6.39 -17.61 -2.90
C ILE A 119 -6.63 -16.27 -2.20
N ASP A 120 -7.06 -15.24 -2.92
CA ASP A 120 -7.24 -13.89 -2.35
C ASP A 120 -8.18 -13.86 -1.15
N GLN A 121 -9.23 -14.68 -1.16
CA GLN A 121 -10.18 -14.79 -0.05
C GLN A 121 -9.55 -15.27 1.27
N PHE A 122 -8.37 -15.89 1.19
CA PHE A 122 -7.62 -16.41 2.35
C PHE A 122 -6.46 -15.51 2.75
N ARG A 123 -6.19 -14.44 2.00
CA ARG A 123 -5.09 -13.51 2.30
C ARG A 123 -5.44 -12.60 3.46
N HIS A 124 -4.42 -12.30 4.25
CA HIS A 124 -4.55 -11.25 5.25
C HIS A 124 -4.65 -9.90 4.55
N GLN A 125 -5.57 -9.08 5.01
CA GLN A 125 -5.87 -7.80 4.36
C GLN A 125 -4.68 -6.84 4.31
N ASP A 126 -3.96 -6.68 5.42
CA ASP A 126 -2.82 -5.77 5.53
C ASP A 126 -1.49 -6.44 5.20
N PHE A 127 -1.47 -7.77 5.14
CA PHE A 127 -0.31 -8.60 4.82
C PHE A 127 -0.68 -9.59 3.71
N PRO A 128 -0.78 -9.15 2.45
CA PRO A 128 -1.30 -9.98 1.36
C PRO A 128 -0.51 -11.26 1.08
N ASP A 129 0.76 -11.31 1.49
CA ASP A 129 1.60 -12.51 1.37
C ASP A 129 1.36 -13.51 2.50
N ASP A 130 0.59 -13.15 3.52
CA ASP A 130 0.16 -14.05 4.57
C ASP A 130 -1.21 -14.65 4.21
N VAL A 131 -1.30 -15.98 4.21
CA VAL A 131 -2.47 -16.74 3.82
C VAL A 131 -2.95 -17.59 4.99
N GLN A 132 -4.26 -17.62 5.22
CA GLN A 132 -4.83 -18.49 6.24
C GLN A 132 -4.91 -19.93 5.73
N VAL A 133 -4.30 -20.84 6.47
CA VAL A 133 -4.33 -22.28 6.22
C VAL A 133 -5.09 -22.97 7.35
N HIS A 134 -6.03 -23.82 6.98
CA HIS A 134 -6.82 -24.60 7.93
C HIS A 134 -6.30 -26.04 7.97
N PHE A 135 -5.89 -26.49 9.17
CA PHE A 135 -5.54 -27.87 9.41
C PHE A 135 -6.76 -28.63 9.90
N ILE A 136 -7.10 -29.69 9.18
CA ILE A 136 -8.26 -30.54 9.49
C ILE A 136 -7.74 -31.95 9.79
N LYS A 137 -8.06 -32.47 10.97
CA LYS A 137 -7.79 -33.83 11.37
C LYS A 137 -9.03 -34.47 11.95
N GLU A 138 -9.34 -35.67 11.52
CA GLU A 138 -10.51 -36.42 12.03
C GLU A 138 -10.51 -36.50 13.54
N GLY A 139 -11.65 -36.20 14.16
CA GLY A 139 -11.83 -36.22 15.62
C GLY A 139 -11.27 -35.03 16.39
N LEU A 140 -10.64 -34.05 15.70
CA LEU A 140 -10.12 -32.82 16.29
C LEU A 140 -10.81 -31.59 15.73
N ARG A 141 -10.81 -30.52 16.52
CA ARG A 141 -11.29 -29.23 16.07
C ARG A 141 -10.35 -28.66 15.00
N PRO A 142 -10.87 -28.15 13.87
CA PRO A 142 -10.05 -27.48 12.86
C PRO A 142 -9.29 -26.30 13.46
N GLU A 143 -8.05 -26.14 13.04
CA GLU A 143 -7.17 -25.05 13.46
C GLU A 143 -6.76 -24.21 12.23
N GLY A 144 -6.97 -22.90 12.30
CA GLY A 144 -6.52 -21.94 11.29
C GLY A 144 -5.25 -21.23 11.74
N ILE A 145 -4.24 -21.18 10.88
CA ILE A 145 -3.00 -20.42 11.12
C ILE A 145 -2.69 -19.54 9.92
N TRP A 146 -2.00 -18.43 10.18
CA TRP A 146 -1.42 -17.59 9.15
C TRP A 146 -0.04 -18.11 8.76
N VAL A 147 0.18 -18.28 7.47
CA VAL A 147 1.47 -18.68 6.90
C VAL A 147 1.88 -17.67 5.85
N ARG A 148 3.15 -17.31 5.84
CA ARG A 148 3.72 -16.45 4.81
C ARG A 148 4.11 -17.28 3.60
N THR A 149 3.70 -16.82 2.41
CA THR A 149 4.14 -17.43 1.17
C THR A 149 5.61 -17.09 0.96
N GLU A 150 6.45 -18.10 0.84
CA GLU A 150 7.89 -17.96 0.57
C GLU A 150 8.25 -18.56 -0.78
N ARG A 151 9.52 -18.48 -1.12
CA ARG A 151 10.09 -19.05 -2.35
C ARG A 151 9.95 -20.56 -2.42
#